data_ac1a420a5a1a8106cd9609e1bc78476c
#
_entry.id   ac1a420a5a1a8106cd9609e1bc78476c
#
_cell.length_a   1.000
_cell.length_b   1.000
_cell.length_c   1.000
_cell.angle_alpha   90.00
_cell.angle_beta   90.00
_cell.angle_gamma   90.00
#
_symmetry.space_group_name_H-M   'P 1'
#
loop_
_entity.id
_entity.type
_entity.pdbx_description
1 polymer ?
#
loop_
_entity_poly.entity_id
_entity_poly.type
_entity_poly.pdbx_seq_one_letter_code
_entity_poly.pdbx_strand_id
1 'polypeptide(L)'
;VTTTVYLIGVPGAGKSTALAGAVENLGWDAPGLRTQPFAYSWYEKPQVALLGKQRSKFPGTDTLSLGVNPKAIKFVQSTKARLVLGEGDRLANKKFLIAAAEVGQTVLVTIDLPAITAYQRMLDRADELGISPQQESWWNGRATKTHNLRQLKLSGLRHETVDGAQTEEIIAEQLAEIIDYATPITTRK
;
A
#
# COMPACT_ATOMS: atom_id res chain seq x y z
N VAL A 1 -15.59 -12.48 -3.29
CA VAL A 1 -14.44 -12.49 -2.37
C VAL A 1 -13.54 -11.31 -2.76
N THR A 2 -13.20 -10.46 -1.81
CA THR A 2 -12.31 -9.31 -2.00
C THR A 2 -10.87 -9.75 -1.75
N THR A 3 -9.95 -9.42 -2.66
CA THR A 3 -8.52 -9.54 -2.39
C THR A 3 -7.99 -8.21 -1.87
N THR A 4 -7.07 -8.24 -0.92
CA THR A 4 -6.36 -7.04 -0.45
C THR A 4 -4.88 -7.17 -0.76
N VAL A 5 -4.29 -6.19 -1.43
CA VAL A 5 -2.84 -6.06 -1.59
C VAL A 5 -2.39 -4.81 -0.85
N TYR A 6 -1.51 -4.99 0.12
CA TYR A 6 -1.04 -3.89 0.95
C TYR A 6 0.48 -3.80 0.96
N LEU A 7 1.00 -2.62 0.59
CA LEU A 7 2.43 -2.37 0.54
C LEU A 7 2.94 -1.85 1.88
N ILE A 8 4.01 -2.46 2.35
CA ILE A 8 4.79 -2.01 3.49
C ILE A 8 6.25 -1.82 3.11
N GLY A 9 6.98 -1.15 3.93
CA GLY A 9 8.40 -0.86 3.77
C GLY A 9 8.75 0.34 4.65
N VAL A 10 10.01 0.49 4.96
CA VAL A 10 10.49 1.64 5.77
C VAL A 10 10.20 2.97 5.05
N PRO A 11 10.12 4.10 5.76
CA PRO A 11 10.05 5.42 5.10
C PRO A 11 11.26 5.62 4.18
N GLY A 12 11.03 6.09 2.95
CA GLY A 12 12.06 6.19 1.92
C GLY A 12 12.21 4.98 1.01
N ALA A 13 11.50 3.87 1.25
CA ALA A 13 11.59 2.66 0.42
C ALA A 13 10.93 2.77 -0.97
N GLY A 14 10.24 3.87 -1.30
CA GLY A 14 9.66 4.08 -2.64
C GLY A 14 8.26 3.48 -2.85
N LYS A 15 7.53 3.10 -1.78
CA LYS A 15 6.20 2.47 -1.86
C LYS A 15 5.21 3.19 -2.76
N SER A 16 5.08 4.50 -2.57
CA SER A 16 4.10 5.31 -3.31
C SER A 16 4.45 5.43 -4.79
N THR A 17 5.73 5.57 -5.11
CA THR A 17 6.23 5.58 -6.49
C THR A 17 5.99 4.23 -7.16
N ALA A 18 6.35 3.14 -6.48
CA ALA A 18 6.14 1.77 -6.96
C ALA A 18 4.66 1.49 -7.24
N LEU A 19 3.78 1.88 -6.31
CA LEU A 19 2.34 1.64 -6.48
C LEU A 19 1.75 2.49 -7.61
N ALA A 20 2.18 3.74 -7.77
CA ALA A 20 1.74 4.60 -8.86
C ALA A 20 2.16 4.02 -10.22
N GLY A 21 3.42 3.63 -10.38
CA GLY A 21 3.93 2.99 -11.60
C GLY A 21 3.25 1.65 -11.89
N ALA A 22 3.00 0.83 -10.88
CA ALA A 22 2.29 -0.44 -11.06
C ALA A 22 0.84 -0.23 -11.56
N VAL A 23 0.12 0.75 -11.00
CA VAL A 23 -1.24 1.08 -11.44
C VAL A 23 -1.25 1.62 -12.87
N GLU A 24 -0.25 2.39 -13.27
CA GLU A 24 -0.07 2.85 -14.65
C GLU A 24 0.18 1.67 -15.60
N ASN A 25 1.08 0.75 -15.25
CA ASN A 25 1.38 -0.44 -16.03
C ASN A 25 0.17 -1.37 -16.20
N LEU A 26 -0.73 -1.42 -15.22
CA LEU A 26 -1.98 -2.19 -15.31
C LEU A 26 -3.03 -1.59 -16.26
N GLY A 27 -2.84 -0.34 -16.70
CA GLY A 27 -3.66 0.30 -17.72
C GLY A 27 -5.14 0.42 -17.35
N TRP A 28 -5.46 0.60 -16.06
CA TRP A 28 -6.85 0.76 -15.62
C TRP A 28 -7.42 2.11 -16.04
N ASP A 29 -8.75 2.17 -16.17
CA ASP A 29 -9.47 3.42 -16.44
C ASP A 29 -9.13 4.51 -15.40
N ALA A 30 -9.34 5.79 -15.75
CA ALA A 30 -9.14 6.87 -14.81
C ALA A 30 -10.06 6.71 -13.58
N PRO A 31 -9.51 6.83 -12.35
CA PRO A 31 -10.31 6.60 -11.15
C PRO A 31 -11.20 7.79 -10.80
N GLY A 32 -12.36 7.49 -10.23
CA GLY A 32 -13.17 8.45 -9.49
C GLY A 32 -12.73 8.55 -8.04
N LEU A 33 -12.61 9.76 -7.49
CA LEU A 33 -12.36 9.96 -6.06
C LEU A 33 -13.65 9.77 -5.27
N ARG A 34 -13.64 8.88 -4.29
CA ARG A 34 -14.70 8.69 -3.29
C ARG A 34 -14.23 9.15 -1.92
N THR A 35 -15.11 9.71 -1.12
CA THR A 35 -14.78 10.31 0.18
C THR A 35 -15.49 9.65 1.37
N GLN A 36 -16.40 8.70 1.11
CA GLN A 36 -17.12 7.95 2.13
C GLN A 36 -16.78 6.47 2.05
N PRO A 37 -16.49 5.81 3.17
CA PRO A 37 -16.41 6.30 4.56
C PRO A 37 -15.11 7.05 4.89
N PHE A 38 -14.17 7.09 3.96
CA PHE A 38 -12.91 7.84 3.94
C PHE A 38 -12.46 8.03 2.50
N ALA A 39 -11.36 8.73 2.23
CA ALA A 39 -10.89 8.98 0.87
C ALA A 39 -10.26 7.73 0.24
N TYR A 40 -10.69 7.38 -0.97
CA TYR A 40 -10.08 6.36 -1.82
C TYR A 40 -10.37 6.62 -3.30
N SER A 41 -9.50 6.15 -4.18
CA SER A 41 -9.72 6.16 -5.63
C SER A 41 -10.45 4.87 -6.02
N TRP A 42 -11.50 5.02 -6.85
CA TRP A 42 -12.29 3.89 -7.33
C TRP A 42 -12.12 3.72 -8.83
N TYR A 43 -11.69 2.55 -9.24
CA TYR A 43 -11.58 2.12 -10.62
C TYR A 43 -12.76 1.19 -10.93
N GLU A 44 -13.63 1.58 -11.87
CA GLU A 44 -14.82 0.80 -12.21
C GLU A 44 -14.48 -0.55 -12.85
N LYS A 45 -13.44 -0.57 -13.64
CA LYS A 45 -12.88 -1.79 -14.23
C LYS A 45 -11.39 -1.85 -13.87
N PRO A 46 -11.00 -2.87 -13.07
CA PRO A 46 -11.71 -4.11 -12.67
C PRO A 46 -12.47 -4.06 -11.31
N GLN A 47 -12.93 -2.96 -10.81
CA GLN A 47 -13.55 -2.73 -9.48
C GLN A 47 -12.52 -2.73 -8.36
N VAL A 48 -11.62 -1.77 -8.42
CA VAL A 48 -10.54 -1.60 -7.45
C VAL A 48 -10.77 -0.38 -6.57
N ALA A 49 -10.54 -0.56 -5.28
CA ALA A 49 -10.46 0.53 -4.31
C ALA A 49 -8.99 0.76 -3.91
N LEU A 50 -8.40 1.86 -4.34
CA LEU A 50 -7.06 2.29 -3.94
C LEU A 50 -7.17 3.28 -2.78
N LEU A 51 -6.75 2.86 -1.59
CA LEU A 51 -6.99 3.56 -0.33
C LEU A 51 -6.16 4.84 -0.20
N GLY A 52 -6.79 5.90 0.31
CA GLY A 52 -6.18 7.21 0.49
C GLY A 52 -6.21 8.07 -0.77
N LYS A 53 -5.60 9.28 -0.69
CA LYS A 53 -5.47 10.20 -1.81
C LYS A 53 -4.13 9.98 -2.50
N GLN A 54 -4.15 9.85 -3.84
CA GLN A 54 -2.93 9.60 -4.60
C GLN A 54 -2.20 10.89 -4.99
N ARG A 55 -2.95 11.98 -5.23
CA ARG A 55 -2.39 13.31 -5.54
C ARG A 55 -2.20 14.11 -4.26
N SER A 56 -1.09 13.88 -3.57
CA SER A 56 -0.76 14.53 -2.29
C SER A 56 0.75 14.55 -2.11
N LYS A 57 1.25 15.47 -1.26
CA LYS A 57 2.66 15.50 -0.83
C LYS A 57 3.10 14.17 -0.19
N PHE A 58 2.19 13.55 0.55
CA PHE A 58 2.34 12.22 1.13
C PHE A 58 1.13 11.38 0.70
N PRO A 59 1.21 10.67 -0.45
CA PRO A 59 0.06 9.92 -0.98
C PRO A 59 -0.26 8.67 -0.15
N GLY A 60 -1.30 7.96 -0.57
CA GLY A 60 -1.71 6.71 0.06
C GLY A 60 -2.48 6.90 1.36
N THR A 61 -2.42 5.90 2.24
CA THR A 61 -3.21 5.89 3.48
C THR A 61 -2.77 6.92 4.50
N ASP A 62 -1.58 7.51 4.36
CA ASP A 62 -1.09 8.57 5.24
C ASP A 62 -1.86 9.89 5.10
N THR A 63 -2.64 10.04 4.03
CA THR A 63 -3.62 11.13 3.87
C THR A 63 -4.87 10.98 4.72
N LEU A 64 -5.10 9.80 5.31
CA LEU A 64 -6.28 9.50 6.10
C LEU A 64 -6.13 9.97 7.55
N SER A 65 -7.25 10.21 8.23
CA SER A 65 -7.26 10.62 9.63
C SER A 65 -6.63 9.56 10.56
N LEU A 66 -6.14 10.00 11.72
CA LEU A 66 -5.57 9.10 12.74
C LEU A 66 -6.57 8.02 13.21
N GLY A 67 -7.86 8.37 13.28
CA GLY A 67 -8.93 7.47 13.70
C GLY A 67 -9.56 6.63 12.59
N VAL A 68 -8.97 6.53 11.40
CA VAL A 68 -9.59 5.86 10.24
C VAL A 68 -9.72 4.33 10.38
N ASN A 69 -8.89 3.70 11.22
CA ASN A 69 -8.76 2.24 11.26
C ASN A 69 -10.10 1.49 11.45
N PRO A 70 -11.02 1.86 12.36
CA PRO A 70 -12.30 1.19 12.48
C PRO A 70 -13.18 1.32 11.22
N LYS A 71 -13.13 2.46 10.53
CA LYS A 71 -13.85 2.67 9.27
C LYS A 71 -13.25 1.83 8.14
N ALA A 72 -11.92 1.72 8.09
CA ALA A 72 -11.23 0.92 7.09
C ALA A 72 -11.48 -0.58 7.28
N ILE A 73 -11.54 -1.06 8.52
CA ILE A 73 -11.93 -2.43 8.85
C ILE A 73 -13.35 -2.72 8.36
N LYS A 74 -14.32 -1.88 8.71
CA LYS A 74 -15.70 -2.04 8.22
C LYS A 74 -15.78 -1.99 6.69
N PHE A 75 -14.99 -1.12 6.07
CA PHE A 75 -14.95 -1.00 4.61
C PHE A 75 -14.45 -2.29 3.96
N VAL A 76 -13.31 -2.84 4.39
CA VAL A 76 -12.77 -4.07 3.79
C VAL A 76 -13.70 -5.26 3.99
N GLN A 77 -14.45 -5.30 5.10
CA GLN A 77 -15.42 -6.34 5.40
C GLN A 77 -16.73 -6.25 4.59
N SER A 78 -17.07 -5.09 4.04
CA SER A 78 -18.35 -4.86 3.36
C SER A 78 -18.24 -4.33 1.93
N THR A 79 -17.04 -4.04 1.45
CA THR A 79 -16.85 -3.48 0.11
C THR A 79 -17.22 -4.48 -0.99
N LYS A 80 -17.71 -3.94 -2.12
CA LYS A 80 -17.91 -4.68 -3.37
C LYS A 80 -16.66 -4.66 -4.26
N ALA A 81 -15.57 -4.02 -3.80
CA ALA A 81 -14.31 -4.06 -4.55
C ALA A 81 -13.84 -5.50 -4.69
N ARG A 82 -13.38 -5.86 -5.86
CA ARG A 82 -12.70 -7.14 -6.11
C ARG A 82 -11.29 -7.12 -5.57
N LEU A 83 -10.68 -5.93 -5.62
CA LEU A 83 -9.34 -5.68 -5.14
C LEU A 83 -9.33 -4.39 -4.29
N VAL A 84 -8.73 -4.47 -3.13
CA VAL A 84 -8.38 -3.33 -2.28
C VAL A 84 -6.87 -3.16 -2.30
N LEU A 85 -6.40 -2.02 -2.75
CA LEU A 85 -4.99 -1.65 -2.74
C LEU A 85 -4.72 -0.60 -1.67
N GLY A 86 -3.59 -0.71 -1.01
CA GLY A 86 -3.17 0.30 -0.05
C GLY A 86 -1.66 0.33 0.17
N GLU A 87 -1.15 1.49 0.53
CA GLU A 87 0.22 1.69 0.98
C GLU A 87 0.25 2.79 2.05
N GLY A 88 1.34 2.87 2.79
CA GLY A 88 1.51 3.86 3.86
C GLY A 88 1.31 3.29 5.25
N ASP A 89 1.63 4.12 6.24
CA ASP A 89 1.73 3.65 7.62
C ASP A 89 0.37 3.59 8.35
N ARG A 90 -0.62 4.38 7.90
CA ARG A 90 -1.87 4.58 8.62
C ARG A 90 -2.68 3.29 8.83
N LEU A 91 -2.75 2.45 7.81
CA LEU A 91 -3.44 1.16 7.84
C LEU A 91 -2.50 -0.05 7.86
N ALA A 92 -1.17 0.16 7.83
CA ALA A 92 -0.19 -0.88 8.03
C ALA A 92 -0.21 -1.35 9.50
N ASN A 93 -1.22 -2.08 9.90
CA ASN A 93 -1.34 -2.60 11.26
C ASN A 93 -2.06 -3.96 11.31
N LYS A 94 -1.75 -4.72 12.37
CA LYS A 94 -2.27 -6.07 12.55
C LYS A 94 -3.80 -6.15 12.50
N LYS A 95 -4.53 -5.19 13.09
CA LYS A 95 -5.99 -5.21 13.14
C LYS A 95 -6.62 -5.11 11.74
N PHE A 96 -6.10 -4.22 10.90
CA PHE A 96 -6.57 -4.08 9.52
C PHE A 96 -6.24 -5.32 8.68
N LEU A 97 -5.00 -5.83 8.78
CA LEU A 97 -4.58 -7.01 8.02
C LEU A 97 -5.33 -8.27 8.42
N ILE A 98 -5.65 -8.46 9.71
CA ILE A 98 -6.52 -9.55 10.17
C ILE A 98 -7.90 -9.44 9.52
N ALA A 99 -8.55 -8.27 9.62
CA ALA A 99 -9.87 -8.07 9.05
C ALA A 99 -9.91 -8.29 7.53
N ALA A 100 -8.85 -7.90 6.82
CA ALA A 100 -8.71 -8.17 5.40
C ALA A 100 -8.55 -9.67 5.10
N ALA A 101 -7.74 -10.39 5.89
CA ALA A 101 -7.50 -11.82 5.72
C ALA A 101 -8.72 -12.69 6.09
N GLU A 102 -9.59 -12.21 6.97
CA GLU A 102 -10.85 -12.89 7.34
C GLU A 102 -11.89 -12.89 6.21
N VAL A 103 -11.87 -11.89 5.33
CA VAL A 103 -12.87 -11.75 4.25
C VAL A 103 -12.36 -12.20 2.88
N GLY A 104 -11.07 -12.40 2.73
CA GLY A 104 -10.49 -12.85 1.48
C GLY A 104 -8.98 -12.99 1.53
N GLN A 105 -8.36 -13.21 0.38
CA GLN A 105 -6.92 -13.29 0.29
C GLN A 105 -6.30 -11.91 0.59
N THR A 106 -5.27 -11.90 1.43
CA THR A 106 -4.47 -10.69 1.67
C THR A 106 -3.02 -10.95 1.27
N VAL A 107 -2.47 -10.08 0.44
CA VAL A 107 -1.06 -10.09 0.04
C VAL A 107 -0.37 -8.89 0.67
N LEU A 108 0.57 -9.14 1.56
CA LEU A 108 1.41 -8.12 2.16
C LEU A 108 2.72 -8.04 1.39
N VAL A 109 2.88 -6.98 0.60
CA VAL A 109 4.06 -6.77 -0.22
C VAL A 109 5.04 -5.88 0.51
N THR A 110 6.26 -6.36 0.72
CA THR A 110 7.34 -5.56 1.29
C THR A 110 8.23 -5.02 0.18
N ILE A 111 8.37 -3.68 0.09
CA ILE A 111 9.46 -3.07 -0.66
C ILE A 111 10.69 -3.10 0.25
N ASP A 112 11.62 -4.01 -0.07
CA ASP A 112 12.81 -4.26 0.74
C ASP A 112 13.98 -3.42 0.24
N LEU A 113 14.39 -2.45 1.04
CA LEU A 113 15.50 -1.55 0.75
C LEU A 113 16.41 -1.48 1.96
N PRO A 114 17.75 -1.51 1.80
CA PRO A 114 18.66 -1.34 2.91
C PRO A 114 18.34 -0.08 3.73
N ALA A 115 18.31 -0.23 5.04
CA ALA A 115 17.89 0.81 5.98
C ALA A 115 18.60 2.14 5.75
N ILE A 116 19.93 2.10 5.54
CA ILE A 116 20.74 3.30 5.30
C ILE A 116 20.33 4.03 4.03
N THR A 117 20.05 3.29 2.94
CA THR A 117 19.61 3.85 1.66
C THR A 117 18.23 4.48 1.78
N ALA A 118 17.31 3.79 2.46
CA ALA A 118 15.96 4.30 2.68
C ALA A 118 15.96 5.58 3.55
N TYR A 119 16.81 5.60 4.59
CA TYR A 119 16.95 6.77 5.45
C TYR A 119 17.50 7.97 4.69
N GLN A 120 18.53 7.76 3.85
CA GLN A 120 19.10 8.81 3.01
C GLN A 120 18.05 9.36 2.04
N ARG A 121 17.32 8.51 1.32
CA ARG A 121 16.23 8.94 0.42
C ARG A 121 15.15 9.76 1.13
N MET A 122 14.87 9.45 2.40
CA MET A 122 13.93 10.24 3.20
C MET A 122 14.49 11.62 3.50
N LEU A 123 15.78 11.74 3.81
CA LEU A 123 16.45 13.03 4.06
C LEU A 123 16.48 13.87 2.78
N ASP A 124 16.92 13.29 1.67
CA ASP A 124 17.00 13.96 0.36
C ASP A 124 15.62 14.52 -0.05
N ARG A 125 14.57 13.72 0.12
CA ARG A 125 13.19 14.16 -0.15
C ARG A 125 12.75 15.31 0.76
N ALA A 126 13.15 15.32 2.02
CA ALA A 126 12.81 16.41 2.93
C ALA A 126 13.48 17.71 2.48
N ASP A 127 14.73 17.64 2.03
CA ASP A 127 15.50 18.77 1.47
C ASP A 127 14.83 19.29 0.19
N GLU A 128 14.53 18.42 -0.78
CA GLU A 128 13.82 18.79 -2.02
C GLU A 128 12.47 19.48 -1.77
N LEU A 129 11.76 19.07 -0.72
CA LEU A 129 10.47 19.63 -0.34
C LEU A 129 10.61 20.90 0.53
N GLY A 130 11.82 21.28 0.94
CA GLY A 130 12.08 22.40 1.84
C GLY A 130 11.42 22.24 3.21
N ILE A 131 11.36 21.01 3.74
CA ILE A 131 10.76 20.70 5.05
C ILE A 131 11.79 20.06 5.98
N SER A 132 11.59 20.23 7.28
CA SER A 132 12.44 19.54 8.26
C SER A 132 12.27 18.02 8.14
N PRO A 133 13.37 17.25 8.12
CA PRO A 133 13.30 15.80 8.10
C PRO A 133 12.66 15.27 9.38
N GLN A 134 12.05 14.09 9.28
CA GLN A 134 11.55 13.39 10.45
C GLN A 134 12.70 12.98 11.36
N GLN A 135 12.45 12.97 12.66
CA GLN A 135 13.44 12.54 13.65
C GLN A 135 13.80 11.06 13.45
N GLU A 136 15.06 10.73 13.72
CA GLU A 136 15.57 9.35 13.62
C GLU A 136 14.76 8.37 14.47
N SER A 137 14.37 8.76 15.68
CA SER A 137 13.51 7.95 16.56
C SER A 137 12.16 7.60 15.94
N TRP A 138 11.55 8.54 15.22
CA TRP A 138 10.32 8.29 14.46
C TRP A 138 10.58 7.27 13.35
N TRP A 139 11.66 7.45 12.58
CA TRP A 139 12.04 6.53 11.50
C TRP A 139 12.28 5.12 12.03
N ASN A 140 13.05 4.98 13.11
CA ASN A 140 13.33 3.71 13.78
C ASN A 140 12.05 3.00 14.25
N GLY A 141 11.08 3.74 14.79
CA GLY A 141 9.77 3.21 15.14
C GLY A 141 9.01 2.63 13.94
N ARG A 142 9.10 3.28 12.75
CA ARG A 142 8.48 2.78 11.51
C ARG A 142 9.22 1.56 10.96
N ALA A 143 10.54 1.54 11.03
CA ALA A 143 11.34 0.38 10.63
C ALA A 143 11.01 -0.84 11.50
N THR A 144 10.93 -0.69 12.82
CA THR A 144 10.52 -1.74 13.75
C THR A 144 9.10 -2.25 13.43
N LYS A 145 8.16 -1.35 13.16
CA LYS A 145 6.79 -1.71 12.79
C LYS A 145 6.76 -2.53 11.49
N THR A 146 7.49 -2.11 10.47
CA THR A 146 7.62 -2.84 9.20
C THR A 146 8.19 -4.23 9.44
N HIS A 147 9.26 -4.35 10.22
CA HIS A 147 9.85 -5.63 10.59
C HIS A 147 8.82 -6.56 11.27
N ASN A 148 8.08 -6.06 12.25
CA ASN A 148 7.07 -6.84 12.97
C ASN A 148 5.93 -7.31 12.04
N LEU A 149 5.51 -6.50 11.07
CA LEU A 149 4.49 -6.88 10.10
C LEU A 149 4.99 -7.95 9.11
N ARG A 150 6.27 -7.92 8.73
CA ARG A 150 6.89 -8.98 7.91
C ARG A 150 6.90 -10.35 8.60
N GLN A 151 6.90 -10.37 9.94
CA GLN A 151 6.86 -11.60 10.73
C GLN A 151 5.43 -12.10 11.03
N LEU A 152 4.41 -11.35 10.61
CA LEU A 152 3.02 -11.68 10.91
C LEU A 152 2.59 -12.93 10.14
N LYS A 153 2.17 -13.95 10.86
CA LYS A 153 1.63 -15.20 10.31
C LYS A 153 0.14 -15.26 10.59
N LEU A 154 -0.68 -15.23 9.53
CA LEU A 154 -2.13 -15.31 9.60
C LEU A 154 -2.62 -16.23 8.48
N SER A 155 -3.67 -16.99 8.73
CA SER A 155 -4.41 -17.69 7.68
C SER A 155 -4.97 -16.65 6.69
N GLY A 156 -4.85 -16.88 5.40
CA GLY A 156 -5.28 -15.93 4.36
C GLY A 156 -4.30 -14.78 4.07
N LEU A 157 -3.18 -14.67 4.79
CA LEU A 157 -2.13 -13.70 4.54
C LEU A 157 -0.93 -14.34 3.83
N ARG A 158 -0.62 -13.85 2.64
CA ARG A 158 0.59 -14.18 1.88
C ARG A 158 1.58 -13.02 1.93
N HIS A 159 2.86 -13.33 2.04
CA HIS A 159 3.94 -12.35 1.99
C HIS A 159 4.65 -12.41 0.65
N GLU A 160 4.89 -11.24 0.07
CA GLU A 160 5.71 -11.04 -1.10
C GLU A 160 6.79 -10.00 -0.80
N THR A 161 7.90 -10.07 -1.51
CA THR A 161 9.00 -9.10 -1.34
C THR A 161 9.47 -8.65 -2.71
N VAL A 162 9.58 -7.34 -2.87
CA VAL A 162 10.14 -6.69 -4.05
C VAL A 162 11.43 -6.00 -3.63
N ASP A 163 12.51 -6.21 -4.39
CA ASP A 163 13.80 -5.57 -4.14
C ASP A 163 13.73 -4.08 -4.47
N GLY A 164 13.73 -3.24 -3.43
CA GLY A 164 13.68 -1.79 -3.55
C GLY A 164 14.98 -1.13 -4.04
N ALA A 165 16.05 -1.92 -4.26
CA ALA A 165 17.29 -1.42 -4.84
C ALA A 165 17.28 -1.43 -6.38
N GLN A 166 16.29 -2.05 -7.01
CA GLN A 166 16.08 -2.03 -8.45
C GLN A 166 15.63 -0.65 -8.96
N THR A 167 15.55 -0.47 -10.28
CA THR A 167 15.00 0.76 -10.85
C THR A 167 13.49 0.86 -10.58
N GLU A 168 12.96 2.08 -10.63
CA GLU A 168 11.53 2.33 -10.37
C GLU A 168 10.64 1.53 -11.35
N GLU A 169 11.06 1.40 -12.62
CA GLU A 169 10.35 0.66 -13.65
C GLU A 169 10.26 -0.84 -13.30
N ILE A 170 11.39 -1.45 -12.90
CA ILE A 170 11.43 -2.88 -12.53
C ILE A 170 10.57 -3.14 -11.29
N ILE A 171 10.65 -2.26 -10.30
CA ILE A 171 9.82 -2.36 -9.08
C ILE A 171 8.33 -2.26 -9.44
N ALA A 172 7.98 -1.33 -10.32
CA ALA A 172 6.61 -1.12 -10.77
C ALA A 172 6.07 -2.32 -11.56
N GLU A 173 6.89 -2.91 -12.45
CA GLU A 173 6.54 -4.12 -13.20
C GLU A 173 6.30 -5.31 -12.28
N GLN A 174 7.22 -5.61 -11.38
CA GLN A 174 7.07 -6.72 -10.41
C GLN A 174 5.83 -6.53 -9.54
N LEU A 175 5.57 -5.30 -9.11
CA LEU A 175 4.39 -5.01 -8.31
C LEU A 175 3.11 -5.16 -9.13
N ALA A 176 3.10 -4.75 -10.39
CA ALA A 176 1.95 -4.94 -11.30
C ALA A 176 1.65 -6.43 -11.49
N GLU A 177 2.67 -7.27 -11.68
CA GLU A 177 2.50 -8.72 -11.77
C GLU A 177 1.90 -9.33 -10.49
N ILE A 178 2.36 -8.90 -9.31
CA ILE A 178 1.82 -9.34 -8.02
C ILE A 178 0.34 -8.94 -7.90
N ILE A 179 0.00 -7.72 -8.29
CA ILE A 179 -1.36 -7.19 -8.24
C ILE A 179 -2.27 -7.93 -9.22
N ASP A 180 -1.82 -8.15 -10.46
CA ASP A 180 -2.59 -8.85 -11.50
C ASP A 180 -2.84 -10.31 -11.08
N TYR A 181 -1.80 -11.01 -10.60
CA TYR A 181 -1.93 -12.37 -10.10
C TYR A 181 -2.88 -12.47 -8.89
N ALA A 182 -2.87 -11.48 -7.99
CA ALA A 182 -3.74 -11.43 -6.84
C ALA A 182 -5.18 -11.05 -7.19
N THR A 183 -5.40 -10.40 -8.35
CA THR A 183 -6.74 -9.95 -8.75
C THR A 183 -7.57 -11.15 -9.19
N PRO A 184 -8.76 -11.42 -8.59
CA PRO A 184 -9.60 -12.54 -8.98
C PRO A 184 -9.97 -12.46 -10.46
N ILE A 185 -9.53 -13.45 -11.25
CA ILE A 185 -9.83 -13.52 -12.68
C ILE A 185 -11.35 -13.61 -12.85
N THR A 186 -11.94 -12.62 -13.51
CA THR A 186 -13.27 -12.83 -14.09
C THR A 186 -13.05 -13.79 -15.24
N THR A 187 -13.59 -15.00 -15.17
CA THR A 187 -13.70 -15.84 -16.35
C THR A 187 -14.20 -14.96 -17.49
N ARG A 188 -13.34 -14.66 -18.45
CA ARG A 188 -13.74 -13.99 -19.68
C ARG A 188 -14.76 -14.92 -20.33
N LYS A 189 -16.05 -14.52 -20.27
CA LYS A 189 -17.09 -15.15 -21.07
C LYS A 189 -16.97 -14.63 -22.49
#